data_6bf34cac14d351a94284a14a5b75bd0c
#
_entry.id   6bf34cac14d351a94284a14a5b75bd0c
#
_cell.length_a   1.000
_cell.length_b   1.000
_cell.length_c   1.000
_cell.angle_alpha   90.00
_cell.angle_beta   90.00
_cell.angle_gamma   90.00
#
_symmetry.space_group_name_H-M   'P 1'
#
loop_
_entity.id
_entity.type
_entity.pdbx_description
1 polymer ?
#
loop_
_entity_poly.entity_id
_entity_poly.type
_entity_poly.pdbx_seq_one_letter_code
_entity_poly.pdbx_strand_id
1 'polypeptide(L)'
;RPHSTHAWLAEAQYWNHRAWLYRSYGWANDTTHAMWLCAGACNEQMVIATLKAIDCDPRQWMAALLTSTNSKVFGQPAWLAAHLNGDSVAGIPLMIALKNYHRRSPQEVEALMAYSGLSFEHAICPVLPRPNILPEYDDDGGQKYWLSVCLTIFPHTFYPFVEYIPFRMPRWGGSHKEISELL
;
A
#
# COMPACT_ATOMS: atom_id res chain seq x y z
N ARG A 1 11.63 8.38 20.39
CA ARG A 1 11.47 9.70 19.76
C ARG A 1 10.20 9.66 18.93
N PRO A 2 9.32 10.65 18.98
CA PRO A 2 8.26 10.75 18.01
C PRO A 2 8.92 10.89 16.65
N HIS A 3 8.66 9.95 15.76
CA HIS A 3 9.13 10.04 14.39
C HIS A 3 8.44 11.24 13.73
N SER A 4 9.19 12.09 13.04
CA SER A 4 8.62 13.18 12.27
C SER A 4 7.93 12.62 11.02
N THR A 5 6.99 13.37 10.44
CA THR A 5 6.37 13.06 9.15
C THR A 5 7.41 12.69 8.08
N HIS A 6 8.52 13.43 8.02
CA HIS A 6 9.59 13.16 7.07
C HIS A 6 10.27 11.81 7.31
N ALA A 7 10.45 11.40 8.57
CA ALA A 7 11.01 10.09 8.89
C ALA A 7 10.07 8.96 8.43
N TRP A 8 8.77 9.10 8.66
CA TRP A 8 7.78 8.14 8.18
C TRP A 8 7.67 8.10 6.66
N LEU A 9 7.76 9.26 5.99
CA LEU A 9 7.81 9.28 4.52
C LEU A 9 9.07 8.62 3.97
N ALA A 10 10.23 8.85 4.59
CA ALA A 10 11.47 8.20 4.19
C ALA A 10 11.38 6.68 4.37
N GLU A 11 10.77 6.22 5.46
CA GLU A 11 10.51 4.80 5.70
C GLU A 11 9.53 4.23 4.67
N ALA A 12 8.45 4.94 4.35
CA ALA A 12 7.51 4.54 3.30
C ALA A 12 8.21 4.41 1.94
N GLN A 13 9.04 5.38 1.57
CA GLN A 13 9.82 5.33 0.33
C GLN A 13 10.83 4.18 0.31
N TYR A 14 11.48 3.89 1.43
CA TYR A 14 12.37 2.75 1.55
C TYR A 14 11.63 1.44 1.27
N TRP A 15 10.47 1.22 1.91
CA TRP A 15 9.69 0.00 1.71
C TRP A 15 9.09 -0.07 0.31
N ASN A 16 8.65 1.06 -0.26
CA ASN A 16 8.22 1.16 -1.65
C ASN A 16 9.32 0.72 -2.61
N HIS A 17 10.53 1.26 -2.45
CA HIS A 17 11.66 0.88 -3.28
C HIS A 17 11.99 -0.61 -3.15
N ARG A 18 11.96 -1.15 -1.94
CA ARG A 18 12.13 -2.59 -1.69
C ARG A 18 11.07 -3.44 -2.41
N ALA A 19 9.80 -3.02 -2.35
CA ALA A 19 8.72 -3.72 -3.05
C ALA A 19 8.98 -3.79 -4.56
N TRP A 20 9.40 -2.68 -5.16
CA TRP A 20 9.73 -2.63 -6.58
C TRP A 20 10.99 -3.43 -6.94
N LEU A 21 11.99 -3.50 -6.09
CA LEU A 21 13.16 -4.36 -6.30
C LEU A 21 12.77 -5.84 -6.39
N TYR A 22 11.88 -6.31 -5.50
CA TYR A 22 11.41 -7.69 -5.55
C TYR A 22 10.48 -7.96 -6.73
N ARG A 23 9.57 -7.04 -7.04
CA ARG A 23 8.68 -7.15 -8.20
C ARG A 23 9.48 -7.09 -9.50
N SER A 24 10.63 -6.42 -9.51
CA SER A 24 11.42 -6.03 -10.69
C SER A 24 10.68 -5.08 -11.64
N TYR A 25 11.39 -4.46 -12.55
CA TYR A 25 10.82 -3.57 -13.59
C TYR A 25 10.49 -4.33 -14.89
N GLY A 26 10.67 -5.65 -14.91
CA GLY A 26 10.30 -6.52 -16.02
C GLY A 26 8.78 -6.77 -16.12
N TRP A 27 8.40 -7.66 -17.01
CA TRP A 27 7.00 -8.05 -17.15
C TRP A 27 6.49 -8.79 -15.92
N ALA A 28 5.19 -8.65 -15.64
CA ALA A 28 4.57 -9.31 -14.49
C ALA A 28 4.75 -10.84 -14.49
N ASN A 29 4.78 -11.44 -15.69
CA ASN A 29 4.97 -12.87 -15.88
C ASN A 29 6.39 -13.35 -15.53
N ASP A 30 7.38 -12.46 -15.51
CA ASP A 30 8.76 -12.79 -15.14
C ASP A 30 8.97 -12.75 -13.62
N THR A 31 7.99 -12.25 -12.87
CA THR A 31 8.03 -12.13 -11.41
C THR A 31 7.53 -13.42 -10.78
N THR A 32 8.40 -14.11 -10.06
CA THR A 32 8.03 -15.36 -9.38
C THR A 32 7.04 -15.13 -8.25
N HIS A 33 6.33 -16.18 -7.86
CA HIS A 33 5.41 -16.11 -6.72
C HIS A 33 6.10 -15.63 -5.43
N ALA A 34 7.32 -16.11 -5.14
CA ALA A 34 8.10 -15.66 -3.99
C ALA A 34 8.43 -14.17 -4.06
N MET A 35 8.79 -13.64 -5.23
CA MET A 35 9.05 -12.23 -5.43
C MET A 35 7.79 -11.39 -5.20
N TRP A 36 6.61 -11.83 -5.68
CA TRP A 36 5.34 -11.17 -5.41
C TRP A 36 5.00 -11.14 -3.92
N LEU A 37 5.25 -12.24 -3.18
CA LEU A 37 5.03 -12.28 -1.74
C LEU A 37 5.93 -11.29 -0.99
N CYS A 38 7.23 -11.24 -1.36
CA CYS A 38 8.17 -10.29 -0.76
C CYS A 38 7.79 -8.84 -1.09
N ALA A 39 7.40 -8.57 -2.33
CA ALA A 39 6.93 -7.25 -2.75
C ALA A 39 5.68 -6.83 -1.98
N GLY A 40 4.71 -7.72 -1.83
CA GLY A 40 3.50 -7.50 -1.04
C GLY A 40 3.78 -7.20 0.41
N ALA A 41 4.70 -7.95 1.04
CA ALA A 41 5.12 -7.71 2.42
C ALA A 41 5.75 -6.32 2.60
N CYS A 42 6.61 -5.91 1.67
CA CYS A 42 7.20 -4.57 1.69
C CYS A 42 6.12 -3.48 1.46
N ASN A 43 5.16 -3.72 0.56
CA ASN A 43 4.04 -2.81 0.34
C ASN A 43 3.19 -2.62 1.60
N GLU A 44 2.94 -3.65 2.39
CA GLU A 44 2.21 -3.53 3.65
C GLU A 44 2.97 -2.64 4.65
N GLN A 45 4.29 -2.77 4.76
CA GLN A 45 5.11 -1.88 5.60
C GLN A 45 5.08 -0.43 5.09
N MET A 46 5.09 -0.24 3.78
CA MET A 46 4.93 1.08 3.15
C MET A 46 3.60 1.72 3.57
N VAL A 47 2.49 0.98 3.51
CA VAL A 47 1.16 1.47 3.92
C VAL A 47 1.13 1.85 5.40
N ILE A 48 1.74 1.05 6.28
CA ILE A 48 1.86 1.38 7.70
C ILE A 48 2.57 2.72 7.90
N ALA A 49 3.70 2.90 7.24
CA ALA A 49 4.48 4.12 7.34
C ALA A 49 3.72 5.34 6.76
N THR A 50 2.96 5.17 5.67
CA THR A 50 2.12 6.24 5.10
C THR A 50 1.00 6.68 6.03
N LEU A 51 0.31 5.74 6.69
CA LEU A 51 -0.71 6.08 7.69
C LEU A 51 -0.13 6.90 8.85
N LYS A 52 1.04 6.50 9.35
CA LYS A 52 1.76 7.25 10.40
C LYS A 52 2.21 8.63 9.93
N ALA A 53 2.62 8.77 8.66
CA ALA A 53 2.99 10.06 8.09
C ALA A 53 1.79 11.00 8.02
N ILE A 54 0.62 10.52 7.57
CA ILE A 54 -0.63 11.30 7.49
C ILE A 54 -1.14 11.67 8.89
N ASP A 55 -1.01 10.77 9.86
CA ASP A 55 -1.37 11.05 11.25
C ASP A 55 -0.50 12.17 11.86
N CYS A 56 0.79 12.19 11.55
CA CYS A 56 1.72 13.24 11.99
C CYS A 56 1.48 14.60 11.29
N ASP A 57 1.16 14.59 10.00
CA ASP A 57 0.79 15.78 9.23
C ASP A 57 -0.30 15.45 8.22
N PRO A 58 -1.55 15.84 8.50
CA PRO A 58 -2.69 15.60 7.62
C PRO A 58 -2.59 16.19 6.22
N ARG A 59 -1.63 17.07 5.97
CA ARG A 59 -1.40 17.68 4.65
C ARG A 59 -0.46 16.86 3.77
N GLN A 60 -0.08 15.67 4.22
CA GLN A 60 0.87 14.80 3.53
C GLN A 60 0.23 14.00 2.38
N TRP A 61 -0.15 14.73 1.33
CA TRP A 61 -0.74 14.13 0.13
C TRP A 61 0.18 13.13 -0.59
N MET A 62 1.51 13.28 -0.47
CA MET A 62 2.47 12.34 -1.06
C MET A 62 2.37 10.93 -0.46
N ALA A 63 2.04 10.82 0.82
CA ALA A 63 1.80 9.53 1.45
C ALA A 63 0.57 8.83 0.84
N ALA A 64 -0.53 9.57 0.68
CA ALA A 64 -1.74 9.06 0.04
C ALA A 64 -1.49 8.70 -1.44
N LEU A 65 -0.73 9.52 -2.18
CA LEU A 65 -0.36 9.23 -3.55
C LEU A 65 0.44 7.93 -3.66
N LEU A 66 1.42 7.73 -2.81
CA LEU A 66 2.23 6.52 -2.79
C LEU A 66 1.37 5.27 -2.57
N THR A 67 0.40 5.36 -1.66
CA THR A 67 -0.55 4.28 -1.43
C THR A 67 -1.48 4.05 -2.64
N SER A 68 -1.95 5.12 -3.29
CA SER A 68 -2.76 5.04 -4.51
C SER A 68 -2.03 4.29 -5.64
N THR A 69 -0.81 4.70 -5.94
CA THR A 69 0.00 4.09 -6.99
C THR A 69 0.28 2.61 -6.72
N ASN A 70 0.64 2.28 -5.49
CA ASN A 70 1.01 0.92 -5.13
C ASN A 70 -0.20 -0.02 -4.98
N SER A 71 -1.38 0.47 -4.61
CA SER A 71 -2.58 -0.35 -4.51
C SER A 71 -2.96 -1.00 -5.85
N LYS A 72 -2.65 -0.37 -6.97
CA LYS A 72 -2.87 -0.97 -8.30
C LYS A 72 -1.91 -2.10 -8.62
N VAL A 73 -0.65 -1.98 -8.20
CA VAL A 73 0.41 -2.92 -8.58
C VAL A 73 0.48 -4.11 -7.61
N PHE A 74 0.44 -3.82 -6.31
CA PHE A 74 0.63 -4.82 -5.26
C PHE A 74 -0.69 -5.26 -4.61
N GLY A 75 -1.78 -4.57 -4.91
CA GLY A 75 -3.05 -4.71 -4.21
C GLY A 75 -3.07 -3.96 -2.87
N GLN A 76 -4.24 -3.83 -2.31
CA GLN A 76 -4.39 -3.32 -0.95
C GLN A 76 -4.15 -4.42 0.09
N PRO A 77 -3.48 -4.10 1.22
CA PRO A 77 -3.45 -4.99 2.35
C PRO A 77 -4.86 -5.39 2.79
N ALA A 78 -5.07 -6.69 3.04
CA ALA A 78 -6.40 -7.20 3.40
C ALA A 78 -6.96 -6.61 4.72
N TRP A 79 -6.07 -6.15 5.60
CA TRP A 79 -6.41 -5.52 6.88
C TRP A 79 -6.79 -4.04 6.75
N LEU A 80 -6.42 -3.39 5.63
CA LEU A 80 -6.52 -1.93 5.50
C LEU A 80 -7.96 -1.44 5.52
N ALA A 81 -8.86 -2.12 4.80
CA ALA A 81 -10.29 -1.78 4.79
C ALA A 81 -10.89 -1.83 6.21
N ALA A 82 -10.64 -2.92 6.94
CA ALA A 82 -11.09 -3.07 8.33
C ALA A 82 -10.54 -1.93 9.22
N HIS A 83 -9.22 -1.63 9.08
CA HIS A 83 -8.60 -0.55 9.83
C HIS A 83 -9.24 0.82 9.52
N LEU A 84 -9.47 1.13 8.26
CA LEU A 84 -10.08 2.40 7.84
C LEU A 84 -11.55 2.50 8.25
N ASN A 85 -12.26 1.39 8.38
CA ASN A 85 -13.61 1.32 8.94
C ASN A 85 -13.65 1.40 10.47
N GLY A 86 -12.50 1.43 11.13
CA GLY A 86 -12.39 1.57 12.58
C GLY A 86 -12.36 0.25 13.35
N ASP A 87 -12.24 -0.88 12.65
CA ASP A 87 -12.08 -2.18 13.28
C ASP A 87 -10.66 -2.33 13.87
N SER A 88 -10.56 -3.10 14.96
CA SER A 88 -9.25 -3.43 15.51
C SER A 88 -8.54 -4.45 14.63
N VAL A 89 -7.39 -4.08 14.10
CA VAL A 89 -6.54 -4.95 13.28
C VAL A 89 -5.25 -5.38 14.00
N ALA A 90 -5.09 -4.99 15.26
CA ALA A 90 -3.93 -5.39 16.05
C ALA A 90 -3.85 -6.92 16.17
N GLY A 91 -2.68 -7.48 15.90
CA GLY A 91 -2.46 -8.93 15.92
C GLY A 91 -2.90 -9.67 14.65
N ILE A 92 -3.54 -8.98 13.69
CA ILE A 92 -3.86 -9.59 12.39
C ILE A 92 -2.56 -9.70 11.58
N PRO A 93 -2.29 -10.87 10.95
CA PRO A 93 -1.16 -11.00 10.05
C PRO A 93 -1.25 -10.03 8.87
N LEU A 94 -0.19 -9.27 8.62
CA LEU A 94 -0.14 -8.24 7.57
C LEU A 94 0.06 -8.84 6.18
N MET A 95 0.89 -9.88 6.07
CA MET A 95 1.35 -10.34 4.78
C MET A 95 0.25 -11.05 4.00
N ILE A 96 0.05 -10.67 2.73
CA ILE A 96 -0.74 -11.44 1.77
C ILE A 96 -0.25 -12.90 1.71
N ALA A 97 1.06 -13.11 1.87
CA ALA A 97 1.64 -14.44 2.01
C ALA A 97 0.99 -15.26 3.11
N LEU A 98 0.56 -14.64 4.18
CA LEU A 98 -0.11 -15.31 5.29
C LEU A 98 -1.56 -15.71 4.97
N LYS A 99 -2.22 -15.14 3.96
CA LYS A 99 -3.44 -15.74 3.40
C LYS A 99 -3.21 -17.17 2.90
N ASN A 100 -2.00 -17.46 2.45
CA ASN A 100 -1.56 -18.77 2.01
C ASN A 100 -0.74 -19.50 3.07
N TYR A 101 -0.62 -18.96 4.28
CA TYR A 101 0.15 -19.56 5.38
C TYR A 101 -0.30 -20.98 5.69
N HIS A 102 -1.61 -21.23 5.68
CA HIS A 102 -2.16 -22.58 5.89
C HIS A 102 -1.75 -23.61 4.83
N ARG A 103 -1.18 -23.15 3.71
CA ARG A 103 -0.69 -24.00 2.60
C ARG A 103 0.84 -24.10 2.56
N ARG A 104 1.55 -23.43 3.48
CA ARG A 104 3.00 -23.40 3.52
C ARG A 104 3.53 -23.84 4.88
N SER A 105 4.68 -24.48 4.91
CA SER A 105 5.33 -24.78 6.17
C SER A 105 5.82 -23.51 6.85
N PRO A 106 5.90 -23.48 8.20
CA PRO A 106 6.47 -22.35 8.92
C PRO A 106 7.89 -21.98 8.44
N GLN A 107 8.71 -22.97 8.07
CA GLN A 107 10.06 -22.77 7.56
C GLN A 107 10.08 -22.06 6.22
N GLU A 108 9.13 -22.36 5.31
CA GLU A 108 9.02 -21.66 4.03
C GLU A 108 8.63 -20.19 4.22
N VAL A 109 7.72 -19.91 5.16
CA VAL A 109 7.34 -18.52 5.47
C VAL A 109 8.51 -17.78 6.09
N GLU A 110 9.24 -18.38 7.03
CA GLU A 110 10.41 -17.78 7.65
C GLU A 110 11.52 -17.49 6.62
N ALA A 111 11.77 -18.41 5.70
CA ALA A 111 12.73 -18.20 4.61
C ALA A 111 12.31 -17.06 3.67
N LEU A 112 11.02 -16.93 3.34
CA LEU A 112 10.50 -15.84 2.53
C LEU A 112 10.63 -14.49 3.25
N MET A 113 10.36 -14.46 4.55
CA MET A 113 10.49 -13.25 5.36
C MET A 113 11.96 -12.82 5.47
N ALA A 114 12.86 -13.77 5.76
CA ALA A 114 14.31 -13.50 5.77
C ALA A 114 14.79 -12.97 4.41
N TYR A 115 14.32 -13.54 3.31
CA TYR A 115 14.62 -13.05 1.96
C TYR A 115 14.11 -11.63 1.72
N SER A 116 12.90 -11.29 2.19
CA SER A 116 12.35 -9.94 2.09
C SER A 116 13.02 -8.92 3.02
N GLY A 117 13.83 -9.39 3.99
CA GLY A 117 14.41 -8.56 5.03
C GLY A 117 13.40 -8.16 6.12
N LEU A 118 12.29 -8.90 6.22
CA LEU A 118 11.29 -8.75 7.26
C LEU A 118 11.48 -9.81 8.36
N SER A 119 10.93 -9.56 9.53
CA SER A 119 10.81 -10.53 10.63
C SER A 119 9.34 -10.83 10.92
N PHE A 120 9.08 -11.83 11.77
CA PHE A 120 7.71 -12.08 12.25
C PHE A 120 7.08 -10.90 12.98
N GLU A 121 7.88 -10.06 13.62
CA GLU A 121 7.42 -8.82 14.25
C GLU A 121 6.81 -7.85 13.24
N HIS A 122 7.36 -7.80 12.03
CA HIS A 122 6.83 -7.00 10.94
C HIS A 122 5.59 -7.64 10.27
N ALA A 123 5.38 -8.94 10.47
CA ALA A 123 4.25 -9.65 9.86
C ALA A 123 2.95 -9.51 10.63
N ILE A 124 2.97 -8.84 11.79
CA ILE A 124 1.79 -8.61 12.62
C ILE A 124 1.47 -7.12 12.60
N CYS A 125 0.21 -6.78 12.33
CA CYS A 125 -0.22 -5.40 12.34
C CYS A 125 -0.08 -4.79 13.75
N PRO A 126 0.73 -3.75 13.94
CA PRO A 126 0.76 -3.02 15.18
C PRO A 126 -0.55 -2.26 15.39
N VAL A 127 -0.72 -1.66 16.55
CA VAL A 127 -1.74 -0.64 16.74
C VAL A 127 -1.39 0.55 15.84
N LEU A 128 -2.24 0.83 14.87
CA LEU A 128 -2.02 1.87 13.86
C LEU A 128 -2.87 3.10 14.16
N PRO A 129 -2.37 4.30 13.83
CA PRO A 129 -3.21 5.48 13.85
C PRO A 129 -4.28 5.36 12.75
N ARG A 130 -5.47 5.91 13.04
CA ARG A 130 -6.49 6.20 12.03
C ARG A 130 -6.61 7.71 11.92
N PRO A 131 -5.93 8.33 10.96
CA PRO A 131 -5.97 9.77 10.81
C PRO A 131 -7.41 10.28 10.57
N ASN A 132 -7.85 11.25 11.36
CA ASN A 132 -9.20 11.81 11.28
C ASN A 132 -9.53 12.49 9.95
N ILE A 133 -8.50 12.80 9.17
CA ILE A 133 -8.67 13.42 7.84
C ILE A 133 -9.12 12.41 6.78
N LEU A 134 -8.95 11.11 7.02
CA LEU A 134 -9.35 10.10 6.05
C LEU A 134 -10.87 10.02 5.98
N PRO A 135 -11.47 10.12 4.78
CA PRO A 135 -12.90 9.92 4.61
C PRO A 135 -13.31 8.48 4.97
N GLU A 136 -14.61 8.25 5.03
CA GLU A 136 -15.14 6.90 5.13
C GLU A 136 -14.64 6.05 3.97
N TYR A 137 -14.18 4.84 4.29
CA TYR A 137 -13.62 3.94 3.29
C TYR A 137 -14.74 3.33 2.46
N ASP A 138 -14.71 3.57 1.14
CA ASP A 138 -15.48 2.82 0.17
C ASP A 138 -14.59 1.78 -0.51
N ASP A 139 -15.08 0.59 -0.68
CA ASP A 139 -14.30 -0.55 -1.21
C ASP A 139 -14.19 -0.52 -2.76
N ASP A 140 -14.13 0.65 -3.36
CA ASP A 140 -14.03 0.85 -4.80
C ASP A 140 -12.57 0.69 -5.30
N GLY A 141 -11.90 -0.38 -4.86
CA GLY A 141 -10.62 -0.81 -5.42
C GLY A 141 -9.40 0.00 -4.99
N GLY A 142 -9.44 0.65 -3.86
CA GLY A 142 -8.29 1.26 -3.17
C GLY A 142 -7.60 2.40 -3.89
N GLN A 143 -7.29 2.25 -5.16
CA GLN A 143 -6.60 3.28 -5.93
C GLN A 143 -7.44 4.56 -6.03
N LYS A 144 -8.74 4.43 -6.30
CA LYS A 144 -9.67 5.56 -6.40
C LYS A 144 -9.87 6.23 -5.05
N TYR A 145 -10.03 5.43 -3.99
CA TYR A 145 -10.11 5.94 -2.63
C TYR A 145 -8.89 6.82 -2.29
N TRP A 146 -7.69 6.31 -2.50
CA TRP A 146 -6.47 7.05 -2.20
C TRP A 146 -6.23 8.26 -3.11
N LEU A 147 -6.70 8.21 -4.36
CA LEU A 147 -6.78 9.40 -5.22
C LEU A 147 -7.68 10.46 -4.59
N SER A 148 -8.87 10.08 -4.11
CA SER A 148 -9.80 11.01 -3.45
C SER A 148 -9.20 11.61 -2.17
N VAL A 149 -8.46 10.82 -1.41
CA VAL A 149 -7.69 11.31 -0.24
C VAL A 149 -6.65 12.34 -0.65
N CYS A 150 -5.88 12.09 -1.72
CA CYS A 150 -4.91 13.06 -2.25
C CYS A 150 -5.58 14.39 -2.59
N LEU A 151 -6.72 14.34 -3.29
CA LEU A 151 -7.46 15.53 -3.72
C LEU A 151 -8.14 16.25 -2.56
N THR A 152 -8.55 15.53 -1.53
CA THR A 152 -9.07 16.14 -0.30
C THR A 152 -7.97 16.93 0.44
N ILE A 153 -6.77 16.37 0.50
CA ILE A 153 -5.62 17.02 1.15
C ILE A 153 -5.09 18.19 0.30
N PHE A 154 -5.03 18.01 -1.02
CA PHE A 154 -4.45 18.98 -1.93
C PHE A 154 -5.30 19.13 -3.22
N PRO A 155 -6.43 19.85 -3.15
CA PRO A 155 -7.47 19.87 -4.21
C PRO A 155 -7.03 20.54 -5.51
N HIS A 156 -5.98 21.37 -5.49
CA HIS A 156 -5.53 22.12 -6.67
C HIS A 156 -4.35 21.48 -7.39
N THR A 157 -4.06 20.22 -7.11
CA THR A 157 -2.97 19.51 -7.77
C THR A 157 -3.50 18.58 -8.86
N PHE A 158 -2.82 18.55 -10.00
CA PHE A 158 -3.10 17.57 -11.05
C PHE A 158 -2.19 16.32 -10.95
N TYR A 159 -1.14 16.38 -10.14
CA TYR A 159 -0.14 15.36 -10.07
C TYR A 159 -0.69 13.96 -9.74
N PRO A 160 -1.64 13.79 -8.82
CA PRO A 160 -2.27 12.49 -8.56
C PRO A 160 -2.95 11.87 -9.79
N PHE A 161 -3.50 12.68 -10.68
CA PHE A 161 -4.09 12.20 -11.93
C PHE A 161 -3.03 11.69 -12.91
N VAL A 162 -1.85 12.31 -12.96
CA VAL A 162 -0.73 11.86 -13.80
C VAL A 162 -0.30 10.44 -13.40
N GLU A 163 -0.32 10.13 -12.12
CA GLU A 163 -0.02 8.78 -11.60
C GLU A 163 -1.20 7.81 -11.74
N TYR A 164 -2.43 8.30 -11.66
CA TYR A 164 -3.64 7.47 -11.68
C TYR A 164 -4.06 7.05 -13.10
N ILE A 165 -4.09 7.99 -14.04
CA ILE A 165 -4.60 7.80 -15.41
C ILE A 165 -3.88 6.64 -16.15
N PRO A 166 -2.53 6.52 -16.13
CA PRO A 166 -1.85 5.44 -16.82
C PRO A 166 -2.37 4.05 -16.45
N PHE A 167 -2.72 3.85 -15.19
CA PHE A 167 -3.24 2.56 -14.72
C PHE A 167 -4.71 2.31 -15.08
N ARG A 168 -5.43 3.33 -15.59
CA ARG A 168 -6.80 3.21 -16.11
C ARG A 168 -6.85 3.03 -17.63
N MET A 169 -5.70 2.98 -18.29
CA MET A 169 -5.67 2.66 -19.72
C MET A 169 -6.08 1.20 -19.96
N PRO A 170 -6.70 0.87 -21.12
CA PRO A 170 -7.17 -0.47 -21.44
C PRO A 170 -6.11 -1.56 -21.29
N ARG A 171 -4.85 -1.28 -21.65
CA ARG A 171 -3.72 -2.21 -21.50
C ARG A 171 -3.44 -2.63 -20.05
N TRP A 172 -3.97 -1.88 -19.07
CA TRP A 172 -3.82 -2.14 -17.65
C TRP A 172 -5.15 -2.56 -16.98
N GLY A 173 -6.15 -2.92 -17.82
CA GLY A 173 -7.44 -3.40 -17.36
C GLY A 173 -8.47 -2.31 -17.04
N GLY A 174 -8.16 -1.04 -17.35
CA GLY A 174 -9.11 0.07 -17.32
C GLY A 174 -9.84 0.27 -18.65
N SER A 175 -10.52 1.42 -18.82
CA SER A 175 -11.23 1.77 -20.03
C SER A 175 -11.12 3.27 -20.36
N HIS A 176 -11.31 3.63 -21.64
CA HIS A 176 -11.39 5.04 -22.05
C HIS A 176 -12.56 5.76 -21.41
N LYS A 177 -13.65 5.02 -21.08
CA LYS A 177 -14.82 5.59 -20.41
C LYS A 177 -14.45 6.06 -19.00
N GLU A 178 -13.76 5.22 -18.20
CA GLU A 178 -13.28 5.60 -16.86
C GLU A 178 -12.38 6.83 -16.88
N ILE A 179 -11.52 6.96 -17.91
CA ILE A 179 -10.66 8.14 -18.06
C ILE A 179 -11.50 9.37 -18.35
N SER A 180 -12.52 9.26 -19.25
CA SER A 180 -13.38 10.38 -19.61
C SER A 180 -14.29 10.85 -18.47
N GLU A 181 -14.62 9.98 -17.54
CA GLU A 181 -15.43 10.31 -16.35
C GLU A 181 -14.60 11.03 -15.26
N LEU A 182 -13.26 11.01 -15.37
CA LEU A 182 -12.36 11.68 -14.43
C LEU A 182 -12.02 13.12 -14.83
N LEU A 183 -12.21 13.47 -16.12
CA LEU A 183 -11.88 14.76 -16.71
C LEU A 183 -13.12 15.65 -16.79
#